data_cea50cad10a868a1a51aa270b3431d2e
#
_entry.id   cea50cad10a868a1a51aa270b3431d2e
#
_cell.length_a   1.000
_cell.length_b   1.000
_cell.length_c   1.000
_cell.angle_alpha   90.00
_cell.angle_beta   90.00
_cell.angle_gamma   90.00
#
_symmetry.space_group_name_H-M   'P 1'
#
loop_
_entity.id
_entity.type
_entity.pdbx_description
1 polymer ?
#
loop_
_entity_poly.entity_id
_entity_poly.type
_entity_poly.pdbx_seq_one_letter_code
_entity_poly.pdbx_strand_id
1 'polypeptide(L)'
;SARFVPADLDDTAPVPGLFVLGLGKLGGGDLNFSSDVDLVAYYDAGLVPVPEFVGRADITARVLRTFTQMIDGHKAGAFVWRTDWRLRPDPSVTDLSMSTEAGEDYHFYRAAPWRRLAMIKARVVAGDMQAGQRFLRSLHPYLWRRHLDFSMIQEIAHLKSRIRREHPDLAQERKNETPLEQTAGFHLKLGSGGIRDIEFFVNAQQLLWGGRHPHLQTPSTMTALRGLAQEGIVEPDTAAEMEPCYWLLRGLENRVQYWSDGHTHFVPDDSEQQEWLAAI
;
A
#
# COMPACT_ATOMS: atom_id res chain seq x y z
N SER A 1 -14.40 17.01 -32.25
CA SER A 1 -13.72 15.74 -31.91
C SER A 1 -14.76 14.66 -31.73
N ALA A 2 -14.78 13.70 -32.67
CA ALA A 2 -15.68 12.55 -32.61
C ALA A 2 -15.39 11.80 -31.27
N ARG A 3 -16.39 11.66 -30.44
CA ARG A 3 -16.32 10.75 -29.27
C ARG A 3 -16.40 9.34 -29.85
N PHE A 4 -15.30 8.61 -29.81
CA PHE A 4 -15.32 7.17 -30.03
C PHE A 4 -16.00 6.52 -28.81
N VAL A 5 -17.18 5.98 -29.01
CA VAL A 5 -17.86 5.09 -28.07
C VAL A 5 -17.91 3.74 -28.77
N PRO A 6 -17.27 2.69 -28.26
CA PRO A 6 -17.45 1.34 -28.81
C PRO A 6 -18.92 0.98 -28.76
N ALA A 7 -19.48 0.54 -29.89
CA ALA A 7 -20.93 0.29 -30.04
C ALA A 7 -21.48 -0.84 -29.14
N ASP A 8 -20.60 -1.66 -28.54
CA ASP A 8 -20.96 -2.90 -27.84
C ASP A 8 -20.52 -2.92 -26.36
N LEU A 9 -20.15 -1.76 -25.76
CA LEU A 9 -19.88 -1.70 -24.33
C LEU A 9 -21.18 -1.44 -23.57
N ASP A 10 -21.52 -2.39 -22.67
CA ASP A 10 -22.49 -2.16 -21.63
C ASP A 10 -21.97 -1.01 -20.74
N ASP A 11 -22.77 0.04 -20.51
CA ASP A 11 -22.40 1.21 -19.71
C ASP A 11 -22.05 0.85 -18.25
N THR A 12 -22.42 -0.36 -17.81
CA THR A 12 -22.12 -0.90 -16.49
C THR A 12 -20.91 -1.82 -16.46
N ALA A 13 -20.41 -2.25 -17.64
CA ALA A 13 -19.28 -3.16 -17.72
C ALA A 13 -17.94 -2.42 -17.54
N PRO A 14 -16.94 -3.05 -16.91
CA PRO A 14 -15.60 -2.48 -16.82
C PRO A 14 -14.98 -2.35 -18.23
N VAL A 15 -14.16 -1.31 -18.44
CA VAL A 15 -13.38 -1.17 -19.68
C VAL A 15 -12.44 -2.37 -19.83
N PRO A 16 -12.59 -3.20 -20.89
CA PRO A 16 -11.75 -4.37 -21.07
C PRO A 16 -10.26 -4.01 -21.04
N GLY A 17 -9.47 -4.79 -20.32
CA GLY A 17 -8.03 -4.61 -20.21
C GLY A 17 -7.57 -3.48 -19.30
N LEU A 18 -8.40 -2.51 -18.91
CA LEU A 18 -8.03 -1.44 -17.97
C LEU A 18 -8.36 -1.87 -16.53
N PHE A 19 -7.37 -1.81 -15.63
CA PHE A 19 -7.55 -2.16 -14.23
C PHE A 19 -6.71 -1.29 -13.29
N VAL A 20 -7.14 -1.22 -12.04
CA VAL A 20 -6.48 -0.49 -10.97
C VAL A 20 -6.10 -1.46 -9.85
N LEU A 21 -4.85 -1.38 -9.42
CA LEU A 21 -4.36 -2.06 -8.24
C LEU A 21 -4.42 -1.11 -7.04
N GLY A 22 -4.99 -1.59 -5.94
CA GLY A 22 -4.83 -0.98 -4.62
C GLY A 22 -3.59 -1.55 -3.95
N LEU A 23 -2.78 -0.67 -3.40
CA LEU A 23 -1.58 -0.97 -2.62
C LEU A 23 -1.77 -0.55 -1.16
N GLY A 24 -0.71 -0.61 -0.38
CA GLY A 24 -0.71 -0.12 0.99
C GLY A 24 -1.88 -0.66 1.83
N LYS A 25 -2.56 0.21 2.57
CA LYS A 25 -3.70 -0.16 3.43
C LYS A 25 -4.91 -0.67 2.63
N LEU A 26 -5.20 -0.07 1.47
CA LEU A 26 -6.30 -0.51 0.61
C LEU A 26 -6.05 -1.94 0.09
N GLY A 27 -4.85 -2.20 -0.39
CA GLY A 27 -4.47 -3.53 -0.89
C GLY A 27 -4.49 -4.59 0.20
N GLY A 28 -3.99 -4.26 1.39
CA GLY A 28 -3.95 -5.14 2.57
C GLY A 28 -5.30 -5.40 3.25
N GLY A 29 -6.34 -4.64 2.89
CA GLY A 29 -7.65 -4.72 3.56
C GLY A 29 -7.69 -3.98 4.91
N ASP A 30 -6.72 -3.11 5.17
CA ASP A 30 -6.54 -2.40 6.45
C ASP A 30 -6.82 -0.89 6.32
N LEU A 31 -7.73 -0.49 5.42
CA LEU A 31 -8.01 0.93 5.18
C LEU A 31 -8.60 1.59 6.41
N ASN A 32 -8.01 2.71 6.82
CA ASN A 32 -8.49 3.52 7.93
C ASN A 32 -9.60 4.48 7.48
N PHE A 33 -10.30 5.06 8.47
CA PHE A 33 -11.32 6.08 8.26
C PHE A 33 -10.82 7.28 7.43
N SER A 34 -9.62 7.81 7.72
CA SER A 34 -9.00 8.93 7.01
C SER A 34 -7.66 8.55 6.38
N SER A 35 -7.64 7.51 5.54
CA SER A 35 -6.45 7.10 4.79
C SER A 35 -6.53 7.57 3.35
N ASP A 36 -5.35 7.91 2.80
CA ASP A 36 -5.19 7.97 1.35
C ASP A 36 -5.30 6.56 0.77
N VAL A 37 -5.82 6.45 -0.45
CA VAL A 37 -5.85 5.21 -1.20
C VAL A 37 -4.68 5.19 -2.19
N ASP A 38 -3.72 4.30 -1.96
CA ASP A 38 -2.57 4.08 -2.82
C ASP A 38 -3.01 3.30 -4.07
N LEU A 39 -2.92 3.90 -5.25
CA LEU A 39 -3.41 3.33 -6.51
C LEU A 39 -2.32 3.27 -7.57
N VAL A 40 -2.35 2.21 -8.38
CA VAL A 40 -1.55 2.07 -9.60
C VAL A 40 -2.42 1.46 -10.67
N ALA A 41 -2.39 1.99 -11.89
CA ALA A 41 -3.21 1.50 -13.00
C ALA A 41 -2.36 0.95 -14.14
N TYR A 42 -2.86 -0.12 -14.73
CA TYR A 42 -2.30 -0.75 -15.92
C TYR A 42 -3.38 -1.03 -16.95
N TYR A 43 -2.97 -1.18 -18.20
CA TYR A 43 -3.86 -1.63 -19.27
C TYR A 43 -3.20 -2.70 -20.14
N ASP A 44 -3.96 -3.70 -20.51
CA ASP A 44 -3.61 -4.70 -21.51
C ASP A 44 -3.89 -4.12 -22.90
N ALA A 45 -2.84 -3.82 -23.65
CA ALA A 45 -2.96 -3.17 -24.95
C ALA A 45 -3.73 -4.00 -25.99
N GLY A 46 -3.79 -5.32 -25.81
CA GLY A 46 -4.53 -6.22 -26.70
C GLY A 46 -6.03 -6.25 -26.43
N LEU A 47 -6.46 -5.79 -25.24
CA LEU A 47 -7.86 -5.85 -24.82
C LEU A 47 -8.56 -4.49 -24.82
N VAL A 48 -7.82 -3.39 -24.61
CA VAL A 48 -8.43 -2.05 -24.61
C VAL A 48 -9.04 -1.73 -25.98
N PRO A 49 -10.37 -1.50 -26.06
CA PRO A 49 -11.10 -1.40 -27.33
C PRO A 49 -10.97 0.01 -27.93
N VAL A 50 -9.79 0.36 -28.41
CA VAL A 50 -9.53 1.61 -29.12
C VAL A 50 -8.87 1.33 -30.48
N PRO A 51 -9.18 2.13 -31.53
CA PRO A 51 -8.52 2.02 -32.81
C PRO A 51 -6.99 2.19 -32.69
N GLU A 52 -6.21 1.56 -33.57
CA GLU A 52 -4.75 1.60 -33.56
C GLU A 52 -4.17 3.01 -33.67
N PHE A 53 -4.86 3.91 -34.39
CA PHE A 53 -4.44 5.30 -34.55
C PHE A 53 -4.69 6.18 -33.32
N VAL A 54 -5.32 5.66 -32.28
CA VAL A 54 -5.57 6.37 -31.03
C VAL A 54 -4.61 5.87 -29.96
N GLY A 55 -3.89 6.77 -29.32
CA GLY A 55 -2.98 6.42 -28.22
C GLY A 55 -3.73 5.81 -27.04
N ARG A 56 -3.53 4.50 -26.80
CA ARG A 56 -4.17 3.79 -25.68
C ARG A 56 -3.79 4.40 -24.34
N ALA A 57 -2.52 4.81 -24.19
CA ALA A 57 -2.03 5.47 -22.98
C ALA A 57 -2.80 6.78 -22.69
N ASP A 58 -3.02 7.62 -23.71
CA ASP A 58 -3.71 8.90 -23.54
C ASP A 58 -5.18 8.71 -23.13
N ILE A 59 -5.86 7.72 -23.73
CA ILE A 59 -7.26 7.44 -23.41
C ILE A 59 -7.38 6.88 -22.00
N THR A 60 -6.60 5.87 -21.65
CA THR A 60 -6.65 5.26 -20.31
C THR A 60 -6.26 6.27 -19.23
N ALA A 61 -5.25 7.10 -19.47
CA ALA A 61 -4.90 8.19 -18.56
C ALA A 61 -6.03 9.22 -18.41
N ARG A 62 -6.76 9.54 -19.48
CA ARG A 62 -7.93 10.44 -19.42
C ARG A 62 -9.06 9.84 -18.57
N VAL A 63 -9.36 8.55 -18.77
CA VAL A 63 -10.36 7.82 -17.96
C VAL A 63 -9.96 7.88 -16.49
N LEU A 64 -8.69 7.60 -16.16
CA LEU A 64 -8.19 7.63 -14.79
C LEU A 64 -8.18 9.02 -14.17
N ARG A 65 -7.90 10.08 -14.95
CA ARG A 65 -8.03 11.46 -14.44
C ARG A 65 -9.48 11.78 -14.08
N THR A 66 -10.44 11.36 -14.91
CA THR A 66 -11.86 11.53 -14.60
C THR A 66 -12.25 10.73 -13.35
N PHE A 67 -11.82 9.48 -13.26
CA PHE A 67 -12.03 8.63 -12.08
C PHE A 67 -11.45 9.28 -10.80
N THR A 68 -10.21 9.77 -10.87
CA THR A 68 -9.58 10.51 -9.75
C THR A 68 -10.40 11.73 -9.35
N GLN A 69 -10.85 12.53 -10.33
CA GLN A 69 -11.69 13.71 -10.05
C GLN A 69 -13.04 13.35 -9.41
N MET A 70 -13.60 12.19 -9.74
CA MET A 70 -14.87 11.74 -9.14
C MET A 70 -14.69 11.29 -7.68
N ILE A 71 -13.56 10.68 -7.34
CA ILE A 71 -13.29 10.15 -6.00
C ILE A 71 -12.70 11.22 -5.09
N ASP A 72 -11.72 11.99 -5.58
CA ASP A 72 -10.94 12.97 -4.82
C ASP A 72 -11.44 14.41 -5.03
N GLY A 73 -12.38 14.60 -5.95
CA GLY A 73 -12.91 15.92 -6.30
C GLY A 73 -13.74 16.54 -5.19
N HIS A 74 -13.25 17.65 -4.65
CA HIS A 74 -13.93 18.45 -3.63
C HIS A 74 -15.07 19.24 -4.25
N LYS A 75 -16.22 18.61 -4.47
CA LYS A 75 -17.46 19.33 -4.78
C LYS A 75 -18.22 19.55 -3.49
N ALA A 76 -18.54 20.80 -3.19
CA ALA A 76 -19.27 21.21 -1.98
C ALA A 76 -18.61 20.81 -0.64
N GLY A 77 -17.27 20.72 -0.61
CA GLY A 77 -16.52 20.41 0.61
C GLY A 77 -16.49 18.92 0.98
N ALA A 78 -17.01 18.05 0.12
CA ALA A 78 -16.98 16.60 0.35
C ALA A 78 -16.09 15.89 -0.69
N PHE A 79 -15.38 14.87 -0.25
CA PHE A 79 -14.62 13.92 -1.08
C PHE A 79 -14.93 12.49 -0.60
N VAL A 80 -14.73 11.50 -1.47
CA VAL A 80 -14.91 10.09 -1.09
C VAL A 80 -13.64 9.55 -0.46
N TRP A 81 -12.51 9.65 -1.18
CA TRP A 81 -11.17 9.32 -0.71
C TRP A 81 -10.12 10.22 -1.36
N ARG A 82 -9.05 10.50 -0.63
CA ARG A 82 -7.84 11.08 -1.21
C ARG A 82 -7.08 9.99 -1.96
N THR A 83 -6.77 10.22 -3.23
CA THR A 83 -6.05 9.25 -4.07
C THR A 83 -4.56 9.56 -4.12
N ASP A 84 -3.74 8.51 -3.96
CA ASP A 84 -2.28 8.59 -4.10
C ASP A 84 -1.77 7.71 -5.23
N TRP A 85 -1.27 8.34 -6.28
CA TRP A 85 -0.71 7.67 -7.47
C TRP A 85 0.82 7.63 -7.48
N ARG A 86 1.50 8.03 -6.39
CA ARG A 86 2.97 8.12 -6.35
C ARG A 86 3.68 6.77 -6.40
N LEU A 87 3.00 5.69 -6.06
CA LEU A 87 3.55 4.34 -6.16
C LEU A 87 3.56 3.75 -7.58
N ARG A 88 3.03 4.46 -8.59
CA ARG A 88 3.13 3.99 -9.98
C ARG A 88 4.59 3.95 -10.46
N PRO A 89 4.90 3.11 -11.46
CA PRO A 89 6.23 3.08 -12.05
C PRO A 89 6.65 4.46 -12.54
N ASP A 90 7.82 4.91 -12.11
CA ASP A 90 8.48 6.16 -12.54
C ASP A 90 7.54 7.38 -12.65
N PRO A 91 6.98 7.87 -11.51
CA PRO A 91 5.93 8.89 -11.51
C PRO A 91 6.34 10.23 -12.13
N SER A 92 7.63 10.46 -12.32
CA SER A 92 8.15 11.69 -12.92
C SER A 92 8.00 11.75 -14.44
N VAL A 93 7.90 10.58 -15.10
CA VAL A 93 7.88 10.47 -16.57
C VAL A 93 6.71 9.66 -17.12
N THR A 94 6.00 8.91 -16.26
CA THR A 94 4.86 8.09 -16.67
C THR A 94 3.53 8.79 -16.37
N ASP A 95 2.54 8.62 -17.25
CA ASP A 95 1.17 9.05 -16.96
C ASP A 95 0.52 8.14 -15.89
N LEU A 96 -0.76 8.32 -15.62
CA LEU A 96 -1.49 7.57 -14.59
C LEU A 96 -1.60 6.07 -14.87
N SER A 97 -1.47 5.66 -16.13
CA SER A 97 -1.47 4.25 -16.53
C SER A 97 -0.27 3.88 -17.38
N MET A 98 0.06 2.59 -17.37
CA MET A 98 1.13 1.98 -18.15
C MET A 98 0.61 0.68 -18.76
N SER A 99 1.12 0.27 -19.94
CA SER A 99 0.77 -1.05 -20.46
C SER A 99 1.29 -2.17 -19.55
N THR A 100 0.64 -3.32 -19.58
CA THR A 100 1.06 -4.50 -18.80
C THR A 100 2.47 -4.93 -19.15
N GLU A 101 2.83 -4.91 -20.43
CA GLU A 101 4.18 -5.26 -20.91
C GLU A 101 5.24 -4.31 -20.35
N ALA A 102 4.99 -2.99 -20.47
CA ALA A 102 5.91 -2.00 -19.90
C ALA A 102 6.00 -2.08 -18.38
N GLY A 103 4.89 -2.45 -17.71
CA GLY A 103 4.84 -2.70 -16.28
C GLY A 103 5.68 -3.90 -15.87
N GLU A 104 5.61 -5.01 -16.60
CA GLU A 104 6.45 -6.19 -16.39
C GLU A 104 7.93 -5.84 -16.59
N ASP A 105 8.28 -5.21 -17.70
CA ASP A 105 9.65 -4.77 -17.96
C ASP A 105 10.19 -3.85 -16.85
N TYR A 106 9.35 -2.94 -16.37
CA TYR A 106 9.73 -2.08 -15.26
C TYR A 106 10.03 -2.89 -13.99
N HIS A 107 9.13 -3.78 -13.58
CA HIS A 107 9.29 -4.54 -12.36
C HIS A 107 10.47 -5.52 -12.42
N PHE A 108 10.67 -6.20 -13.55
CA PHE A 108 11.77 -7.18 -13.68
C PHE A 108 13.15 -6.55 -13.82
N TYR A 109 13.28 -5.39 -14.47
CA TYR A 109 14.58 -4.88 -14.89
C TYR A 109 14.94 -3.50 -14.33
N ARG A 110 13.97 -2.70 -13.87
CA ARG A 110 14.20 -1.31 -13.49
C ARG A 110 13.74 -0.94 -12.09
N ALA A 111 12.78 -1.67 -11.55
CA ALA A 111 12.19 -1.34 -10.25
C ALA A 111 13.22 -1.47 -9.12
N ALA A 112 13.30 -0.44 -8.29
CA ALA A 112 14.08 -0.50 -7.07
C ALA A 112 13.53 -1.62 -6.16
N PRO A 113 14.39 -2.36 -5.45
CA PRO A 113 13.99 -3.54 -4.67
C PRO A 113 12.91 -3.27 -3.63
N TRP A 114 12.88 -2.08 -3.01
CA TRP A 114 11.82 -1.70 -2.07
C TRP A 114 10.40 -1.72 -2.68
N ARG A 115 10.29 -1.64 -4.03
CA ARG A 115 9.02 -1.76 -4.75
C ARG A 115 8.35 -3.12 -4.53
N ARG A 116 9.14 -4.16 -4.28
CA ARG A 116 8.62 -5.49 -3.94
C ARG A 116 7.81 -5.45 -2.65
N LEU A 117 8.25 -4.68 -1.63
CA LEU A 117 7.47 -4.49 -0.40
C LEU A 117 6.08 -3.90 -0.66
N ALA A 118 6.00 -2.87 -1.51
CA ALA A 118 4.72 -2.26 -1.87
C ALA A 118 3.80 -3.26 -2.61
N MET A 119 4.38 -4.11 -3.47
CA MET A 119 3.64 -5.08 -4.27
C MET A 119 3.13 -6.29 -3.48
N ILE A 120 3.63 -6.58 -2.28
CA ILE A 120 3.08 -7.65 -1.40
C ILE A 120 1.58 -7.44 -1.17
N LYS A 121 1.16 -6.19 -0.97
CA LYS A 121 -0.23 -5.82 -0.71
C LYS A 121 -1.05 -5.53 -1.98
N ALA A 122 -0.47 -5.75 -3.17
CA ALA A 122 -1.15 -5.44 -4.42
C ALA A 122 -2.39 -6.32 -4.63
N ARG A 123 -3.53 -5.67 -4.87
CA ARG A 123 -4.82 -6.31 -5.15
C ARG A 123 -5.56 -5.54 -6.23
N VAL A 124 -6.22 -6.24 -7.15
CA VAL A 124 -7.11 -5.58 -8.13
C VAL A 124 -8.32 -5.02 -7.38
N VAL A 125 -8.57 -3.72 -7.52
CA VAL A 125 -9.65 -3.02 -6.80
C VAL A 125 -10.69 -2.41 -7.71
N ALA A 126 -10.38 -2.19 -8.99
CA ALA A 126 -11.32 -1.67 -9.98
C ALA A 126 -10.94 -2.08 -11.40
N GLY A 127 -11.89 -2.00 -12.33
CA GLY A 127 -11.72 -2.28 -13.75
C GLY A 127 -11.79 -3.76 -14.10
N ASP A 128 -11.03 -4.19 -15.10
CA ASP A 128 -10.98 -5.59 -15.56
C ASP A 128 -10.24 -6.48 -14.55
N MET A 129 -11.02 -7.13 -13.68
CA MET A 129 -10.50 -8.00 -12.61
C MET A 129 -9.67 -9.16 -13.16
N GLN A 130 -10.05 -9.72 -14.32
CA GLN A 130 -9.33 -10.85 -14.90
C GLN A 130 -7.99 -10.43 -15.50
N ALA A 131 -7.95 -9.30 -16.21
CA ALA A 131 -6.70 -8.73 -16.72
C ALA A 131 -5.74 -8.39 -15.58
N GLY A 132 -6.24 -7.74 -14.53
CA GLY A 132 -5.45 -7.42 -13.35
C GLY A 132 -4.90 -8.64 -12.63
N GLN A 133 -5.69 -9.70 -12.48
CA GLN A 133 -5.22 -10.96 -11.89
C GLN A 133 -4.19 -11.68 -12.78
N ARG A 134 -4.33 -11.62 -14.13
CA ARG A 134 -3.29 -12.15 -15.04
C ARG A 134 -1.98 -11.41 -14.84
N PHE A 135 -2.02 -10.08 -14.80
CA PHE A 135 -0.85 -9.25 -14.56
C PHE A 135 -0.19 -9.52 -13.19
N LEU A 136 -0.96 -9.65 -12.10
CA LEU A 136 -0.39 -10.01 -10.80
C LEU A 136 0.27 -11.40 -10.82
N ARG A 137 -0.30 -12.36 -11.56
CA ARG A 137 0.31 -13.68 -11.74
C ARG A 137 1.61 -13.62 -12.54
N SER A 138 1.71 -12.77 -13.58
CA SER A 138 2.96 -12.62 -14.34
C SER A 138 4.08 -12.01 -13.50
N LEU A 139 3.74 -11.15 -12.51
CA LEU A 139 4.70 -10.59 -11.56
C LEU A 139 5.09 -11.55 -10.41
N HIS A 140 4.47 -12.73 -10.30
CA HIS A 140 4.75 -13.66 -9.23
C HIS A 140 6.24 -14.05 -9.10
N PRO A 141 6.99 -14.35 -10.20
CA PRO A 141 8.43 -14.67 -10.10
C PRO A 141 9.28 -13.46 -9.68
N TYR A 142 8.86 -12.25 -9.98
CA TYR A 142 9.51 -11.03 -9.50
C TYR A 142 9.33 -10.88 -7.99
N LEU A 143 8.12 -11.10 -7.48
CA LEU A 143 7.76 -10.86 -6.10
C LEU A 143 8.25 -11.99 -5.18
N TRP A 144 7.98 -13.24 -5.55
CA TRP A 144 8.20 -14.42 -4.71
C TRP A 144 9.35 -15.29 -5.24
N ARG A 145 10.59 -14.85 -4.95
CA ARG A 145 11.80 -15.56 -5.36
C ARG A 145 12.01 -16.81 -4.51
N ARG A 146 12.30 -17.95 -5.15
CA ARG A 146 12.62 -19.21 -4.44
C ARG A 146 13.99 -19.19 -3.76
N HIS A 147 14.94 -18.41 -4.28
CA HIS A 147 16.26 -18.26 -3.69
C HIS A 147 16.24 -17.13 -2.68
N LEU A 148 16.90 -17.38 -1.52
CA LEU A 148 17.04 -16.38 -0.48
C LEU A 148 17.83 -15.19 -1.02
N ASP A 149 17.22 -14.03 -1.00
CA ASP A 149 17.82 -12.78 -1.47
C ASP A 149 18.19 -11.93 -0.27
N PHE A 150 19.36 -12.22 0.31
CA PHE A 150 19.85 -11.49 1.49
C PHE A 150 20.14 -10.01 1.19
N SER A 151 20.34 -9.62 -0.08
CA SER A 151 20.47 -8.21 -0.45
C SER A 151 19.21 -7.41 -0.10
N MET A 152 18.05 -8.05 -0.13
CA MET A 152 16.76 -7.48 0.29
C MET A 152 16.78 -7.02 1.74
N ILE A 153 17.41 -7.78 2.65
CA ILE A 153 17.48 -7.40 4.08
C ILE A 153 18.27 -6.11 4.23
N GLN A 154 19.42 -6.01 3.52
CA GLN A 154 20.23 -4.80 3.54
C GLN A 154 19.47 -3.58 2.99
N GLU A 155 18.72 -3.76 1.92
CA GLU A 155 17.93 -2.69 1.32
C GLU A 155 16.76 -2.24 2.21
N ILE A 156 16.07 -3.17 2.87
CA ILE A 156 15.04 -2.86 3.86
C ILE A 156 15.65 -2.09 5.04
N ALA A 157 16.82 -2.51 5.52
CA ALA A 157 17.55 -1.80 6.57
C ALA A 157 17.97 -0.38 6.12
N HIS A 158 18.44 -0.24 4.88
CA HIS A 158 18.76 1.07 4.29
C HIS A 158 17.52 1.96 4.16
N LEU A 159 16.40 1.41 3.70
CA LEU A 159 15.13 2.13 3.60
C LEU A 159 14.65 2.61 4.98
N LYS A 160 14.70 1.75 5.99
CA LYS A 160 14.37 2.10 7.39
C LYS A 160 15.28 3.21 7.91
N SER A 161 16.59 3.09 7.66
CA SER A 161 17.58 4.10 8.08
C SER A 161 17.38 5.45 7.37
N ARG A 162 16.94 5.44 6.11
CA ARG A 162 16.61 6.66 5.36
C ARG A 162 15.38 7.34 5.93
N ILE A 163 14.30 6.60 6.19
CA ILE A 163 13.07 7.14 6.80
C ILE A 163 13.39 7.78 8.16
N ARG A 164 14.20 7.13 8.99
CA ARG A 164 14.61 7.69 10.28
C ARG A 164 15.42 8.99 10.14
N ARG A 165 16.25 9.11 9.11
CA ARG A 165 17.02 10.34 8.82
C ARG A 165 16.16 11.46 8.26
N GLU A 166 15.15 11.14 7.48
CA GLU A 166 14.20 12.12 6.94
C GLU A 166 13.24 12.66 8.02
N HIS A 167 13.08 11.90 9.12
CA HIS A 167 12.22 12.24 10.25
C HIS A 167 12.95 12.08 11.59
N PRO A 168 13.98 12.89 11.88
CA PRO A 168 14.80 12.74 13.09
C PRO A 168 13.99 12.93 14.38
N ASP A 169 12.96 13.77 14.35
CA ASP A 169 12.09 14.04 15.49
C ASP A 169 11.31 12.80 15.96
N LEU A 170 11.08 11.83 15.05
CA LEU A 170 10.37 10.59 15.34
C LEU A 170 11.26 9.51 15.98
N ALA A 171 12.57 9.73 16.01
CA ALA A 171 13.56 8.77 16.51
C ALA A 171 14.05 9.09 17.94
N GLN A 172 13.61 10.19 18.55
CA GLN A 172 14.04 10.56 19.89
C GLN A 172 13.36 9.65 20.93
N GLU A 173 14.18 8.79 21.54
CA GLU A 173 13.80 8.10 22.76
C GLU A 173 13.79 9.12 23.91
N ARG A 174 12.62 9.41 24.42
CA ARG A 174 12.44 10.31 25.59
C ARG A 174 12.75 9.55 26.87
N LYS A 175 14.04 9.32 27.13
CA LYS A 175 14.53 8.42 28.20
C LYS A 175 14.23 8.85 29.65
N ASN A 176 13.86 10.11 29.87
CA ASN A 176 13.67 10.68 31.21
C ASN A 176 12.20 11.03 31.52
N GLU A 177 11.26 10.63 30.69
CA GLU A 177 9.83 10.93 30.84
C GLU A 177 9.08 9.72 31.42
N THR A 178 7.98 9.98 32.10
CA THR A 178 7.07 8.92 32.55
C THR A 178 6.47 8.17 31.34
N PRO A 179 5.99 6.92 31.48
CA PRO A 179 5.36 6.19 30.38
C PRO A 179 4.24 6.97 29.68
N LEU A 180 3.48 7.80 30.40
CA LEU A 180 2.41 8.62 29.85
C LEU A 180 2.97 9.80 29.03
N GLU A 181 4.00 10.50 29.57
CA GLU A 181 4.69 11.58 28.86
C GLU A 181 5.41 11.07 27.61
N GLN A 182 5.93 9.84 27.62
CA GLN A 182 6.55 9.20 26.46
C GLN A 182 5.56 8.92 25.33
N THR A 183 4.26 8.77 25.63
CA THR A 183 3.23 8.55 24.62
C THR A 183 2.74 9.82 23.94
N ALA A 184 2.80 10.98 24.63
CA ALA A 184 2.44 12.28 24.08
C ALA A 184 3.30 12.62 22.86
N GLY A 185 2.68 13.00 21.76
CA GLY A 185 3.37 13.30 20.50
C GLY A 185 4.02 12.07 19.81
N PHE A 186 3.80 10.85 20.31
CA PHE A 186 4.30 9.65 19.65
C PHE A 186 3.66 9.46 18.27
N HIS A 187 4.49 9.18 17.27
CA HIS A 187 4.00 8.94 15.92
C HIS A 187 3.68 7.44 15.71
N LEU A 188 2.41 7.08 15.81
CA LEU A 188 1.91 5.69 15.76
C LEU A 188 2.40 4.88 14.55
N LYS A 189 2.63 5.51 13.41
CA LYS A 189 3.05 4.83 12.18
C LYS A 189 4.56 4.76 12.02
N LEU A 190 5.29 5.86 12.26
CA LEU A 190 6.72 5.99 11.96
C LEU A 190 7.62 6.02 13.20
N GLY A 191 7.05 6.18 14.39
CA GLY A 191 7.78 6.11 15.65
C GLY A 191 8.46 4.75 15.82
N SER A 192 9.47 4.67 16.69
CA SER A 192 10.17 3.41 16.97
C SER A 192 9.20 2.38 17.58
N GLY A 193 9.12 1.20 16.97
CA GLY A 193 8.11 0.17 17.32
C GLY A 193 6.71 0.46 16.79
N GLY A 194 6.51 1.50 15.97
CA GLY A 194 5.22 1.81 15.38
C GLY A 194 4.77 0.83 14.30
N ILE A 195 3.58 1.09 13.73
CA ILE A 195 2.92 0.20 12.77
C ILE A 195 3.86 -0.21 11.62
N ARG A 196 4.64 0.73 11.07
CA ARG A 196 5.54 0.48 9.94
C ARG A 196 6.69 -0.45 10.29
N ASP A 197 7.18 -0.42 11.53
CA ASP A 197 8.25 -1.33 11.96
C ASP A 197 7.76 -2.79 11.97
N ILE A 198 6.54 -3.02 12.44
CA ILE A 198 5.90 -4.34 12.43
C ILE A 198 5.66 -4.80 10.98
N GLU A 199 5.07 -3.93 10.14
CA GLU A 199 4.83 -4.25 8.73
C GLU A 199 6.13 -4.56 7.99
N PHE A 200 7.20 -3.78 8.20
CA PHE A 200 8.48 -4.02 7.55
C PHE A 200 9.11 -5.34 7.98
N PHE A 201 9.03 -5.68 9.26
CA PHE A 201 9.52 -6.95 9.75
C PHE A 201 8.80 -8.12 9.07
N VAL A 202 7.47 -8.11 9.08
CA VAL A 202 6.66 -9.18 8.48
C VAL A 202 6.87 -9.26 6.97
N ASN A 203 6.82 -8.13 6.27
CA ASN A 203 6.99 -8.08 4.81
C ASN A 203 8.40 -8.53 4.38
N ALA A 204 9.44 -8.22 5.18
CA ALA A 204 10.78 -8.72 4.93
C ALA A 204 10.84 -10.25 4.99
N GLN A 205 10.23 -10.84 6.01
CA GLN A 205 10.16 -12.30 6.15
C GLN A 205 9.34 -12.92 5.00
N GLN A 206 8.23 -12.29 4.60
CA GLN A 206 7.46 -12.76 3.45
C GLN A 206 8.30 -12.79 2.16
N LEU A 207 9.09 -11.75 1.88
CA LEU A 207 9.94 -11.71 0.69
C LEU A 207 11.08 -12.73 0.72
N LEU A 208 11.58 -13.07 1.91
CA LEU A 208 12.60 -14.10 2.08
C LEU A 208 12.02 -15.51 1.90
N TRP A 209 10.89 -15.77 2.50
CA TRP A 209 10.36 -17.13 2.65
C TRP A 209 9.17 -17.46 1.76
N GLY A 210 8.43 -16.44 1.29
CA GLY A 210 7.19 -16.62 0.53
C GLY A 210 7.36 -17.38 -0.78
N GLY A 211 8.55 -17.35 -1.39
CA GLY A 211 8.83 -18.16 -2.58
C GLY A 211 8.89 -19.67 -2.31
N ARG A 212 9.12 -20.09 -1.06
CA ARG A 212 9.14 -21.49 -0.60
C ARG A 212 7.87 -21.90 0.12
N HIS A 213 7.20 -20.95 0.76
CA HIS A 213 5.99 -21.13 1.56
C HIS A 213 4.84 -20.31 0.97
N PRO A 214 4.08 -20.85 -0.01
CA PRO A 214 3.04 -20.10 -0.73
C PRO A 214 1.95 -19.49 0.16
N HIS A 215 1.64 -20.09 1.31
CA HIS A 215 0.65 -19.56 2.25
C HIS A 215 1.09 -18.25 2.92
N LEU A 216 2.39 -17.91 2.86
CA LEU A 216 2.90 -16.59 3.29
C LEU A 216 2.64 -15.48 2.26
N GLN A 217 2.21 -15.82 1.04
CA GLN A 217 1.92 -14.88 -0.04
C GLN A 217 0.53 -14.25 0.15
N THR A 218 0.37 -13.53 1.25
CA THR A 218 -0.88 -12.86 1.62
C THR A 218 -0.67 -11.36 1.78
N PRO A 219 -1.62 -10.51 1.37
CA PRO A 219 -1.54 -9.06 1.60
C PRO A 219 -1.78 -8.67 3.07
N SER A 220 -2.35 -9.56 3.90
CA SER A 220 -2.63 -9.30 5.31
C SER A 220 -1.39 -9.52 6.17
N THR A 221 -0.93 -8.46 6.84
CA THR A 221 0.24 -8.48 7.72
C THR A 221 0.08 -9.51 8.85
N MET A 222 -1.06 -9.55 9.51
CA MET A 222 -1.28 -10.46 10.64
C MET A 222 -1.46 -11.92 10.20
N THR A 223 -2.10 -12.16 9.06
CA THR A 223 -2.15 -13.52 8.49
C THR A 223 -0.75 -14.03 8.15
N ALA A 224 0.10 -13.16 7.57
CA ALA A 224 1.50 -13.50 7.30
C ALA A 224 2.28 -13.75 8.58
N LEU A 225 2.14 -12.92 9.62
CA LEU A 225 2.82 -13.10 10.91
C LEU A 225 2.48 -14.44 11.55
N ARG A 226 1.20 -14.81 11.58
CA ARG A 226 0.76 -16.13 12.08
C ARG A 226 1.34 -17.27 11.27
N GLY A 227 1.35 -17.15 9.92
CA GLY A 227 1.96 -18.14 9.04
C GLY A 227 3.46 -18.30 9.28
N LEU A 228 4.18 -17.20 9.49
CA LEU A 228 5.60 -17.21 9.83
C LEU A 228 5.88 -17.91 11.18
N ALA A 229 5.02 -17.73 12.17
CA ALA A 229 5.13 -18.43 13.43
C ALA A 229 4.83 -19.93 13.29
N GLN A 230 3.84 -20.32 12.50
CA GLN A 230 3.51 -21.72 12.21
C GLN A 230 4.67 -22.47 11.53
N GLU A 231 5.43 -21.79 10.67
CA GLU A 231 6.62 -22.34 10.02
C GLU A 231 7.88 -22.29 10.90
N GLY A 232 7.81 -21.74 12.13
CA GLY A 232 8.96 -21.57 12.99
C GLY A 232 10.01 -20.57 12.47
N ILE A 233 9.63 -19.70 11.54
CA ILE A 233 10.48 -18.62 11.00
C ILE A 233 10.53 -17.46 11.99
N VAL A 234 9.43 -17.21 12.67
CA VAL A 234 9.30 -16.27 13.79
C VAL A 234 8.94 -17.06 15.03
N GLU A 235 9.60 -16.76 16.13
CA GLU A 235 9.29 -17.41 17.42
C GLU A 235 7.82 -17.16 17.79
N PRO A 236 7.07 -18.20 18.22
CA PRO A 236 5.64 -18.07 18.54
C PRO A 236 5.36 -16.99 19.58
N ASP A 237 6.21 -16.85 20.60
CA ASP A 237 6.07 -15.84 21.66
C ASP A 237 6.22 -14.43 21.07
N THR A 238 7.18 -14.22 20.17
CA THR A 238 7.36 -12.95 19.46
C THR A 238 6.11 -12.59 18.64
N ALA A 239 5.55 -13.54 17.91
CA ALA A 239 4.32 -13.31 17.14
C ALA A 239 3.12 -13.00 18.05
N ALA A 240 3.01 -13.72 19.19
CA ALA A 240 1.95 -13.51 20.17
C ALA A 240 2.03 -12.13 20.86
N GLU A 241 3.23 -11.56 21.01
CA GLU A 241 3.43 -10.20 21.50
C GLU A 241 3.17 -9.14 20.43
N MET A 242 3.64 -9.38 19.20
CA MET A 242 3.52 -8.39 18.10
C MET A 242 2.08 -8.18 17.65
N GLU A 243 1.26 -9.22 17.61
CA GLU A 243 -0.10 -9.12 17.09
C GLU A 243 -1.00 -8.17 17.91
N PRO A 244 -1.11 -8.28 19.25
CA PRO A 244 -1.89 -7.34 20.05
C PRO A 244 -1.33 -5.91 19.96
N CYS A 245 0.00 -5.75 19.92
CA CYS A 245 0.63 -4.44 19.73
C CYS A 245 0.22 -3.81 18.39
N TYR A 246 0.22 -4.59 17.30
CA TYR A 246 -0.23 -4.10 15.99
C TYR A 246 -1.67 -3.62 16.04
N TRP A 247 -2.59 -4.42 16.61
CA TRP A 247 -3.99 -4.06 16.69
C TRP A 247 -4.25 -2.86 17.60
N LEU A 248 -3.50 -2.73 18.70
CA LEU A 248 -3.54 -1.55 19.55
C LEU A 248 -3.14 -0.30 18.79
N LEU A 249 -2.00 -0.33 18.10
CA LEU A 249 -1.51 0.81 17.31
C LEU A 249 -2.49 1.18 16.19
N ARG A 250 -3.10 0.19 15.52
CA ARG A 250 -4.12 0.42 14.49
C ARG A 250 -5.40 1.01 15.07
N GLY A 251 -5.82 0.53 16.25
CA GLY A 251 -6.95 1.08 16.97
C GLY A 251 -6.72 2.54 17.37
N LEU A 252 -5.56 2.85 17.92
CA LEU A 252 -5.18 4.22 18.27
C LEU A 252 -5.10 5.13 17.03
N GLU A 253 -4.50 4.66 15.93
CA GLU A 253 -4.43 5.42 14.68
C GLU A 253 -5.84 5.79 14.16
N ASN A 254 -6.79 4.84 14.17
CA ASN A 254 -8.16 5.11 13.78
C ASN A 254 -8.84 6.14 14.69
N ARG A 255 -8.65 6.04 15.99
CA ARG A 255 -9.25 6.97 16.97
C ARG A 255 -8.71 8.39 16.83
N VAL A 256 -7.40 8.52 16.71
CA VAL A 256 -6.75 9.83 16.50
C VAL A 256 -7.25 10.48 15.21
N GLN A 257 -7.40 9.72 14.12
CA GLN A 257 -7.94 10.20 12.86
C GLN A 257 -9.43 10.58 12.96
N TYR A 258 -10.21 9.81 13.68
CA TYR A 258 -11.63 10.10 13.92
C TYR A 258 -11.81 11.39 14.74
N TRP A 259 -11.03 11.55 15.82
CA TRP A 259 -11.10 12.74 16.67
C TRP A 259 -10.71 14.01 15.93
N SER A 260 -9.60 13.96 15.17
CA SER A 260 -9.08 15.13 14.46
C SER A 260 -9.82 15.46 13.17
N ASP A 261 -10.76 14.59 12.73
CA ASP A 261 -11.36 14.61 11.39
C ASP A 261 -10.31 14.80 10.29
N GLY A 262 -9.15 14.11 10.45
CA GLY A 262 -8.00 14.38 9.62
C GLY A 262 -7.01 13.22 9.50
N HIS A 263 -6.03 13.40 8.61
CA HIS A 263 -4.96 12.46 8.35
C HIS A 263 -3.78 12.69 9.29
N THR A 264 -3.96 12.37 10.58
CA THR A 264 -2.89 12.43 11.59
C THR A 264 -2.48 11.06 12.09
N HIS A 265 -1.25 10.95 12.58
CA HIS A 265 -0.69 9.74 13.18
C HIS A 265 -0.03 10.02 14.54
N PHE A 266 -0.19 11.23 15.06
CA PHE A 266 0.40 11.61 16.33
C PHE A 266 -0.59 11.39 17.48
N VAL A 267 -0.11 10.79 18.56
CA VAL A 267 -0.84 10.79 19.84
C VAL A 267 -0.90 12.23 20.33
N PRO A 268 -2.07 12.75 20.72
CA PRO A 268 -2.20 14.12 21.21
C PRO A 268 -1.32 14.40 22.44
N ASP A 269 -0.86 15.63 22.59
CA ASP A 269 -0.16 16.09 23.78
C ASP A 269 -1.14 16.50 24.91
N ASP A 270 -2.40 16.74 24.57
CA ASP A 270 -3.44 17.18 25.48
C ASP A 270 -3.97 16.02 26.33
N SER A 271 -4.02 16.21 27.67
CA SER A 271 -4.39 15.19 28.64
C SER A 271 -5.84 14.71 28.51
N GLU A 272 -6.80 15.61 28.18
CA GLU A 272 -8.20 15.26 28.01
C GLU A 272 -8.39 14.35 26.79
N GLN A 273 -7.67 14.65 25.69
CA GLN A 273 -7.65 13.83 24.50
C GLN A 273 -7.00 12.46 24.75
N GLN A 274 -5.94 12.41 25.55
CA GLN A 274 -5.29 11.14 25.95
C GLN A 274 -6.22 10.28 26.81
N GLU A 275 -6.93 10.88 27.76
CA GLU A 275 -7.93 10.19 28.57
C GLU A 275 -9.06 9.62 27.70
N TRP A 276 -9.54 10.39 26.73
CA TRP A 276 -10.52 9.89 25.76
C TRP A 276 -9.98 8.73 24.92
N LEU A 277 -8.72 8.77 24.47
CA LEU A 277 -8.09 7.66 23.74
C LEU A 277 -7.95 6.40 24.61
N ALA A 278 -7.75 6.55 25.92
CA ALA A 278 -7.58 5.44 26.87
C ALA A 278 -8.93 4.85 27.33
N ALA A 279 -10.02 5.61 27.31
CA ALA A 279 -11.32 5.23 27.87
C ALA A 279 -12.10 4.20 27.03
N ILE A 280 -11.57 3.75 25.92
CA ILE A 280 -12.21 2.80 25.01
C ILE A 280 -11.29 1.60 24.77
#